data_02cf4d4a38fb2eeca4cca93846a64b17
#
_entry.id   02cf4d4a38fb2eeca4cca93846a64b17
#
_cell.length_a   1.000
_cell.length_b   1.000
_cell.length_c   1.000
_cell.angle_alpha   90.00
_cell.angle_beta   90.00
_cell.angle_gamma   90.00
#
_symmetry.space_group_name_H-M   'P 1'
#
loop_
_entity.id
_entity.type
_entity.pdbx_description
1 polymer ?
#
loop_
_entity_poly.entity_id
_entity_poly.type
_entity_poly.pdbx_seq_one_letter_code
_entity_poly.pdbx_strand_id
1 'polypeptide(L)' 'MSEWVNLVRTVPMTKRSIQKMGSRYIIQLSTEYNELWEYLRKNNAKVDVVIIIRRGETHG' A
#
# COMPACT_ATOMS: atom_id res chain seq x y z
N MET A 1 7.46 3.83 19.71
CA MET A 1 7.37 3.66 18.27
C MET A 1 8.63 2.97 17.76
N SER A 2 8.47 2.05 16.84
CA SER A 2 9.61 1.30 16.34
C SER A 2 10.51 2.18 15.47
N GLU A 3 11.81 1.98 15.62
CA GLU A 3 12.77 2.76 14.85
C GLU A 3 12.77 2.39 13.37
N TRP A 4 12.35 1.15 13.06
CA TRP A 4 12.38 0.69 11.67
C TRP A 4 11.49 1.56 10.77
N VAL A 5 10.47 2.16 11.34
CA VAL A 5 9.53 2.98 10.57
C VAL A 5 10.23 4.16 9.92
N ASN A 6 11.22 4.74 10.62
CA ASN A 6 11.94 5.88 10.09
C ASN A 6 12.92 5.51 8.99
N LEU A 7 13.25 4.23 8.87
CA LEU A 7 14.24 3.76 7.91
C LEU A 7 13.61 3.26 6.62
N VAL A 8 12.29 3.07 6.63
CA VAL A 8 11.62 2.53 5.46
C VAL A 8 11.49 3.59 4.38
N ARG A 9 11.94 3.27 3.18
CA ARG A 9 11.83 4.15 2.02
C ARG A 9 10.85 3.64 1.00
N THR A 10 10.77 2.32 0.85
CA THR A 10 9.84 1.69 -0.09
C THR A 10 9.20 0.50 0.56
N VAL A 11 7.97 0.22 0.18
CA VAL A 11 7.24 -0.93 0.67
C VAL A 11 6.70 -1.69 -0.54
N PRO A 12 7.33 -2.80 -0.91
CA PRO A 12 6.80 -3.60 -2.02
C PRO A 12 5.59 -4.40 -1.56
N MET A 13 4.53 -4.34 -2.34
CA MET A 13 3.37 -5.16 -2.14
C MET A 13 3.00 -5.75 -3.49
N THR A 14 2.85 -7.07 -3.55
CA THR A 14 2.63 -7.75 -4.81
C THR A 14 1.29 -8.45 -4.82
N LYS A 15 0.76 -8.66 -6.02
CA LYS A 15 -0.45 -9.46 -6.23
C LYS A 15 -1.65 -8.92 -5.46
N ARG A 16 -1.76 -7.60 -5.42
CA ARG A 16 -2.90 -6.96 -4.81
C ARG A 16 -4.03 -6.81 -5.82
N SER A 17 -5.24 -7.03 -5.36
CA SER A 17 -6.42 -6.87 -6.21
C SER A 17 -7.02 -5.50 -6.04
N ILE A 18 -7.59 -4.98 -7.11
CA ILE A 18 -8.28 -3.71 -7.07
C ILE A 18 -9.75 -3.99 -6.76
N GLN A 19 -10.25 -3.36 -5.73
CA GLN A 19 -11.63 -3.53 -5.31
C GLN A 19 -12.40 -2.25 -5.55
N LYS A 20 -13.69 -2.38 -5.72
CA LYS A 20 -14.55 -1.22 -5.92
C LYS A 20 -15.39 -1.00 -4.67
N MET A 21 -15.43 0.24 -4.20
CA MET A 21 -16.21 0.60 -3.05
C MET A 21 -16.96 1.88 -3.37
N GLY A 22 -18.25 1.75 -3.67
CA GLY A 22 -19.02 2.89 -4.14
C GLY A 22 -18.50 3.34 -5.49
N SER A 23 -18.11 4.60 -5.61
CA SER A 23 -17.55 5.14 -6.84
C SER A 23 -16.04 5.16 -6.82
N ARG A 24 -15.42 4.50 -5.84
CA ARG A 24 -13.97 4.51 -5.68
C ARG A 24 -13.40 3.13 -5.91
N TYR A 25 -12.14 3.12 -6.34
CA TYR A 25 -11.38 1.89 -6.48
C TYR A 25 -10.28 1.90 -5.44
N ILE A 26 -10.12 0.79 -4.73
CA ILE A 26 -9.17 0.74 -3.62
C ILE A 26 -8.29 -0.49 -3.73
N ILE A 27 -7.10 -0.37 -3.15
CA ILE A 27 -6.18 -1.47 -2.95
C ILE A 27 -5.90 -1.51 -1.45
N GLN A 28 -6.10 -2.69 -0.84
CA GLN A 28 -5.83 -2.82 0.59
C GLN A 28 -4.34 -2.89 0.84
N LEU A 29 -3.90 -2.12 1.81
CA LEU A 29 -2.51 -2.16 2.23
C LEU A 29 -2.30 -3.36 3.14
N SER A 30 -1.09 -3.93 3.07
CA SER A 30 -0.76 -5.09 3.86
C SER A 30 -0.81 -4.77 5.36
N THR A 31 -1.44 -5.64 6.12
CA THR A 31 -1.53 -5.43 7.56
C THR A 31 -0.20 -5.65 8.26
N GLU A 32 0.77 -6.26 7.57
CA GLU A 32 2.09 -6.43 8.14
C GLU A 32 2.77 -5.11 8.46
N TYR A 33 2.34 -4.05 7.78
CA TYR A 33 2.96 -2.75 7.94
C TYR A 33 2.03 -1.75 8.61
N ASN A 34 1.08 -2.23 9.42
CA ASN A 34 0.12 -1.33 10.05
C ASN A 34 0.78 -0.24 10.88
N GLU A 35 1.88 -0.58 11.54
CA GLU A 35 2.59 0.42 12.33
C GLU A 35 3.11 1.55 11.46
N LEU A 36 3.61 1.20 10.28
CA LEU A 36 4.09 2.19 9.33
C LEU A 36 2.94 3.04 8.81
N TRP A 37 1.82 2.40 8.47
CA TRP A 37 0.66 3.12 7.96
C TRP A 37 0.16 4.14 8.98
N GLU A 38 0.10 3.75 10.25
CA GLU A 38 -0.34 4.67 11.29
C GLU A 38 0.63 5.82 11.47
N TYR A 39 1.92 5.52 11.40
CA TYR A 39 2.93 6.57 11.50
C TYR A 39 2.76 7.61 10.40
N LEU A 40 2.61 7.14 9.16
CA LEU A 40 2.47 8.03 8.03
C LEU A 40 1.18 8.85 8.13
N ARG A 41 0.10 8.21 8.55
CA ARG A 41 -1.18 8.89 8.69
C ARG A 41 -1.12 9.99 9.74
N LYS A 42 -0.52 9.68 10.88
CA LYS A 42 -0.42 10.67 11.97
C LYS A 42 0.41 11.86 11.58
N ASN A 43 1.40 11.65 10.73
CA ASN A 43 2.28 12.73 10.32
C ASN A 43 1.83 13.39 9.03
N ASN A 44 0.68 13.01 8.51
CA ASN A 44 0.15 13.56 7.25
C ASN A 44 1.16 13.44 6.13
N ALA A 45 1.91 12.33 6.13
CA ALA A 45 2.93 12.13 5.12
C ALA A 45 2.29 11.83 3.77
N LYS A 46 2.89 12.33 2.72
CA LYS A 46 2.45 12.04 1.37
C LYS A 46 3.27 10.89 0.83
N VAL A 47 2.64 10.05 0.02
CA VAL A 47 3.34 8.92 -0.58
C VAL A 47 3.07 8.91 -2.06
N ASP A 48 4.05 8.38 -2.80
CA ASP A 48 3.88 8.17 -4.24
C ASP A 48 3.65 6.69 -4.46
N VAL A 49 2.74 6.38 -5.37
CA VAL A 49 2.35 5.00 -5.62
C VAL A 49 2.57 4.66 -7.09
N VAL A 50 3.26 3.55 -7.32
CA VAL A 50 3.49 3.05 -8.67
C VAL A 50 2.75 1.73 -8.81
N ILE A 51 1.93 1.61 -9.85
CA ILE A 51 1.16 0.40 -10.10
C ILE A 51 1.78 -0.34 -11.27
N ILE A 52 2.22 -1.57 -11.04
CA ILE A 52 2.76 -2.41 -12.09
C ILE A 52 1.73 -3.46 -12.45
N ILE A 53 1.33 -3.46 -13.70
CA ILE A 53 0.27 -4.35 -14.16
C ILE A 53 0.88 -5.69 -14.59
N ARG A 54 0.39 -6.76 -14.00
CA ARG A 54 0.89 -8.11 -14.27
C ARG A 54 -0.07 -8.81 -15.22
N ARG A 55 0.04 -8.47 -16.49
CA ARG A 55 -0.94 -8.95 -17.47
C ARG A 55 -0.92 -10.44 -17.68
N GLY A 56 0.23 -11.07 -17.46
CA GLY A 56 0.31 -12.52 -17.62
C GLY A 56 -0.44 -13.30 -16.56
N GLU A 57 -0.86 -12.65 -15.50
CA GLU A 57 -1.57 -13.29 -14.40
C GLU A 57 -3.01 -12.86 -14.28
N THR A 58 -3.47 -12.01 -15.17
CA THR A 58 -4.85 -11.52 -15.13
C THR A 58 -5.74 -12.41 -15.92
N HIS A 59 -6.09 -13.50 -15.37
CA HIS A 59 -7.08 -14.34 -15.99
C HIS A 59 -8.39 -14.10 -15.34
N GLY A 60 -9.27 -13.82 -16.11
CA GLY A 60 -10.59 -13.53 -15.69
C GLY A 60 -11.03 -14.19 -14.45
#